data_2485fdb8328b175d57b0a99ff459543f
#
_entry.id   2485fdb8328b175d57b0a99ff459543f
#
_cell.length_a   1.000
_cell.length_b   1.000
_cell.length_c   1.000
_cell.angle_alpha   90.00
_cell.angle_beta   90.00
_cell.angle_gamma   90.00
#
_symmetry.space_group_name_H-M   'P 1'
#
loop_
_entity.id
_entity.type
_entity.pdbx_description
1 polymer ?
#
loop_
_entity_poly.entity_id
_entity_poly.type
_entity_poly.pdbx_seq_one_letter_code
_entity_poly.pdbx_strand_id
1 'polypeptide(L)'
;MINISVSEFMILCSSVLLIFLLLTEVLDWTQLFPWAEECNFPRYTFGYADRNGPHMWKMLYPDSNGSNQSPINVATRLAVVVQPSEPLRWTGYDKGPLSMTITNNENNVVLNTMWSSSTRPYIQGGCLTNVYDICSMVFHWGHSNDEGSEHTFDYVRFPMELQVWHIKRGFNSLLDAITAKENDGILIVSFFFQITNADNPYLDHIVTNLWRIIQPGTKVHIPPFPLLWIFPTFERDYYTYNGSFTQPPCSEIVTWILQPEPIAISSSQVAQFRKICSQDGPILFNCRPVQQVNERSVYFYA
;
A
#
# COMPACT_ATOMS: atom_id res chain seq x y z
N MET A 1 12.73 29.91 46.95
CA MET A 1 13.68 29.71 45.84
C MET A 1 14.61 28.58 46.27
N ILE A 2 14.48 27.43 45.66
CA ILE A 2 15.35 26.27 45.93
C ILE A 2 16.63 26.50 45.14
N ASN A 3 17.74 26.75 45.81
CA ASN A 3 19.07 26.93 45.22
C ASN A 3 19.61 25.51 44.92
N ILE A 4 19.47 25.06 43.71
CA ILE A 4 20.05 23.80 43.22
C ILE A 4 21.46 24.14 42.74
N SER A 5 22.48 23.45 43.26
CA SER A 5 23.85 23.60 42.79
C SER A 5 24.01 23.07 41.37
N VAL A 6 25.00 23.56 40.62
CA VAL A 6 25.27 23.12 39.23
C VAL A 6 25.49 21.59 39.16
N SER A 7 26.12 21.01 40.20
CA SER A 7 26.33 19.57 40.30
C SER A 7 25.02 18.77 40.49
N GLU A 8 24.09 19.30 41.30
CA GLU A 8 22.77 18.68 41.51
C GLU A 8 21.91 18.81 40.25
N PHE A 9 22.00 19.91 39.52
CA PHE A 9 21.33 20.09 38.22
C PHE A 9 21.86 19.12 37.18
N MET A 10 23.17 18.92 37.11
CA MET A 10 23.79 17.94 36.17
C MET A 10 23.42 16.50 36.50
N ILE A 11 23.33 16.15 37.79
CA ILE A 11 22.87 14.81 38.23
C ILE A 11 21.38 14.61 37.88
N LEU A 12 20.57 15.64 38.06
CA LEU A 12 19.13 15.58 37.70
C LEU A 12 18.95 15.41 36.19
N CYS A 13 19.69 16.17 35.37
CA CYS A 13 19.65 16.05 33.92
C CYS A 13 20.14 14.67 33.42
N SER A 14 21.21 14.13 34.00
CA SER A 14 21.70 12.80 33.64
C SER A 14 20.74 11.71 34.10
N SER A 15 20.09 11.86 35.24
CA SER A 15 19.07 10.89 35.72
C SER A 15 17.81 10.92 34.86
N VAL A 16 17.36 12.12 34.43
CA VAL A 16 16.22 12.28 33.50
C VAL A 16 16.56 11.68 32.13
N LEU A 17 17.78 11.90 31.64
CA LEU A 17 18.23 11.33 30.35
C LEU A 17 18.33 9.81 30.44
N LEU A 18 18.82 9.25 31.57
CA LEU A 18 18.91 7.81 31.80
C LEU A 18 17.52 7.19 31.91
N ILE A 19 16.58 7.84 32.60
CA ILE A 19 15.19 7.41 32.68
C ILE A 19 14.53 7.47 31.29
N PHE A 20 14.82 8.51 30.49
CA PHE A 20 14.32 8.63 29.13
C PHE A 20 14.87 7.52 28.23
N LEU A 21 16.17 7.21 28.34
CA LEU A 21 16.81 6.11 27.60
C LEU A 21 16.27 4.73 28.05
N LEU A 22 16.07 4.51 29.34
CA LEU A 22 15.47 3.29 29.85
C LEU A 22 13.99 3.15 29.45
N LEU A 23 13.26 4.25 29.41
CA LEU A 23 11.87 4.27 28.91
C LEU A 23 11.81 4.02 27.38
N THR A 24 12.83 4.43 26.60
CA THR A 24 12.88 4.11 25.16
C THR A 24 13.23 2.66 24.87
N GLU A 25 13.90 1.96 25.80
CA GLU A 25 14.16 0.51 25.67
C GLU A 25 13.03 -0.38 26.23
N VAL A 26 12.22 0.13 27.16
CA VAL A 26 11.18 -0.63 27.87
C VAL A 26 9.77 -0.30 27.38
N LEU A 27 9.54 0.92 26.89
CA LEU A 27 8.25 1.29 26.32
C LEU A 27 8.22 0.88 24.85
N ASP A 28 7.44 -0.14 24.57
CA ASP A 28 6.99 -0.42 23.22
C ASP A 28 6.14 0.78 22.75
N TRP A 29 6.76 1.66 21.96
CA TRP A 29 6.12 2.87 21.44
C TRP A 29 4.85 2.56 20.64
N THR A 30 4.69 1.31 20.18
CA THR A 30 3.47 0.84 19.50
C THR A 30 2.27 0.82 20.44
N GLN A 31 2.48 0.65 21.76
CA GLN A 31 1.41 0.68 22.76
C GLN A 31 0.95 2.10 23.10
N LEU A 32 1.83 3.09 23.01
CA LEU A 32 1.48 4.50 23.23
C LEU A 32 0.82 5.15 22.01
N PHE A 33 1.06 4.58 20.83
CA PHE A 33 0.51 5.04 19.55
C PHE A 33 -0.02 3.85 18.76
N PRO A 34 -1.19 3.29 19.15
CA PRO A 34 -1.76 2.11 18.48
C PRO A 34 -2.03 2.32 16.98
N TRP A 35 -2.10 3.57 16.53
CA TRP A 35 -2.22 3.95 15.13
C TRP A 35 -0.86 4.06 14.40
N ALA A 36 0.26 4.00 15.11
CA ALA A 36 1.62 3.86 14.54
C ALA A 36 2.00 2.40 14.28
N GLU A 37 1.11 1.45 14.53
CA GLU A 37 1.31 0.10 14.03
C GLU A 37 1.51 0.18 12.53
N GLU A 38 2.74 -0.14 12.10
CA GLU A 38 3.00 -0.53 10.72
C GLU A 38 1.86 -1.47 10.35
N CYS A 39 1.27 -1.35 9.17
CA CYS A 39 0.33 -2.34 8.65
C CYS A 39 1.08 -3.67 8.52
N ASN A 40 1.36 -4.28 9.66
CA ASN A 40 1.98 -5.58 9.75
C ASN A 40 0.92 -6.59 9.34
N PHE A 41 0.97 -6.96 8.07
CA PHE A 41 0.28 -8.17 7.66
C PHE A 41 0.74 -9.31 8.55
N PRO A 42 -0.16 -10.13 9.10
CA PRO A 42 0.24 -11.37 9.72
C PRO A 42 1.19 -12.09 8.77
N ARG A 43 2.27 -12.71 9.28
CA ARG A 43 3.18 -13.50 8.45
C ARG A 43 2.42 -14.70 7.90
N TYR A 44 1.74 -14.51 6.77
CA TYR A 44 1.03 -15.56 6.07
C TYR A 44 2.03 -16.45 5.35
N THR A 45 1.76 -17.72 5.36
CA THR A 45 2.53 -18.72 4.61
C THR A 45 2.22 -18.70 3.11
N PHE A 46 1.57 -17.65 2.61
CA PHE A 46 1.31 -17.50 1.17
C PHE A 46 2.54 -16.95 0.45
N GLY A 47 2.57 -17.16 -0.84
CA GLY A 47 3.57 -16.61 -1.74
C GLY A 47 3.08 -16.69 -3.18
N TYR A 48 4.03 -16.62 -4.10
CA TYR A 48 3.75 -16.71 -5.54
C TYR A 48 4.48 -17.89 -6.20
N ALA A 49 5.12 -18.76 -5.40
CA ALA A 49 5.74 -19.99 -5.85
C ALA A 49 4.73 -21.14 -6.00
N ASP A 50 5.14 -22.24 -6.65
CA ASP A 50 4.28 -23.40 -6.90
C ASP A 50 3.68 -24.01 -5.63
N ARG A 51 4.38 -23.95 -4.51
CA ARG A 51 3.94 -24.57 -3.25
C ARG A 51 2.91 -23.75 -2.46
N ASN A 52 2.82 -22.43 -2.70
CA ASN A 52 2.03 -21.51 -1.88
C ASN A 52 1.42 -20.35 -2.70
N GLY A 53 1.43 -20.47 -4.02
CA GLY A 53 0.95 -19.46 -4.94
C GLY A 53 -0.59 -19.38 -5.06
N PRO A 54 -1.09 -18.49 -5.93
CA PRO A 54 -2.52 -18.19 -6.06
C PRO A 54 -3.41 -19.41 -6.32
N HIS A 55 -2.91 -20.47 -6.96
CA HIS A 55 -3.64 -21.69 -7.21
C HIS A 55 -3.95 -22.49 -5.94
N MET A 56 -3.12 -22.32 -4.88
CA MET A 56 -3.30 -22.97 -3.58
C MET A 56 -4.18 -22.15 -2.62
N TRP A 57 -4.37 -20.85 -2.90
CA TRP A 57 -5.05 -19.95 -1.97
C TRP A 57 -6.50 -20.36 -1.68
N LYS A 58 -7.20 -20.90 -2.67
CA LYS A 58 -8.57 -21.40 -2.48
C LYS A 58 -8.69 -22.52 -1.42
N MET A 59 -7.62 -23.29 -1.23
CA MET A 59 -7.55 -24.33 -0.22
C MET A 59 -7.13 -23.81 1.16
N LEU A 60 -6.24 -22.79 1.17
CA LEU A 60 -5.60 -22.31 2.39
C LEU A 60 -6.37 -21.16 3.05
N TYR A 61 -7.09 -20.36 2.25
CA TYR A 61 -7.77 -19.14 2.68
C TYR A 61 -9.21 -19.16 2.19
N PRO A 62 -10.19 -19.48 3.06
CA PRO A 62 -11.60 -19.64 2.66
C PRO A 62 -12.21 -18.43 1.95
N ASP A 63 -11.84 -17.20 2.35
CA ASP A 63 -12.33 -15.96 1.74
C ASP A 63 -11.95 -15.86 0.24
N SER A 64 -10.89 -16.54 -0.19
CA SER A 64 -10.47 -16.55 -1.61
C SER A 64 -11.40 -17.33 -2.55
N ASN A 65 -12.41 -18.01 -2.01
CA ASN A 65 -13.45 -18.72 -2.75
C ASN A 65 -14.69 -17.86 -3.02
N GLY A 66 -14.69 -16.61 -2.60
CA GLY A 66 -15.80 -15.69 -2.79
C GLY A 66 -16.07 -15.37 -4.26
N SER A 67 -17.20 -14.72 -4.53
CA SER A 67 -17.66 -14.37 -5.88
C SER A 67 -17.22 -12.96 -6.33
N ASN A 68 -16.70 -12.16 -5.42
CA ASN A 68 -16.29 -10.77 -5.66
C ASN A 68 -14.77 -10.59 -5.58
N GLN A 69 -14.05 -11.57 -6.05
CA GLN A 69 -12.58 -11.59 -5.95
C GLN A 69 -11.90 -10.59 -6.89
N SER A 70 -10.70 -10.13 -6.48
CA SER A 70 -9.80 -9.23 -7.21
C SER A 70 -8.44 -9.92 -7.45
N PRO A 71 -7.65 -9.47 -8.45
CA PRO A 71 -7.92 -8.37 -9.41
C PRO A 71 -8.90 -8.79 -10.50
N ILE A 72 -9.36 -7.83 -11.32
CA ILE A 72 -10.23 -8.11 -12.47
C ILE A 72 -9.64 -7.56 -13.78
N ASN A 73 -10.17 -8.03 -14.91
CA ASN A 73 -10.03 -7.34 -16.19
C ASN A 73 -11.14 -6.29 -16.31
N VAL A 74 -10.77 -5.04 -16.51
CA VAL A 74 -11.69 -3.94 -16.83
C VAL A 74 -11.96 -3.97 -18.33
N ALA A 75 -13.16 -4.39 -18.72
CA ALA A 75 -13.64 -4.26 -20.09
C ALA A 75 -14.14 -2.82 -20.28
N THR A 76 -13.31 -1.95 -20.83
CA THR A 76 -13.53 -0.50 -20.83
C THR A 76 -14.85 -0.10 -21.51
N ARG A 77 -15.23 -0.82 -22.57
CA ARG A 77 -16.48 -0.59 -23.33
C ARG A 77 -17.74 -1.01 -22.58
N LEU A 78 -17.61 -1.84 -21.55
CA LEU A 78 -18.72 -2.35 -20.74
C LEU A 78 -18.89 -1.58 -19.42
N ALA A 79 -17.98 -0.67 -19.11
CA ALA A 79 -18.06 0.15 -17.91
C ALA A 79 -19.25 1.11 -17.97
N VAL A 80 -19.97 1.20 -16.85
CA VAL A 80 -21.10 2.12 -16.70
C VAL A 80 -20.57 3.52 -16.42
N VAL A 81 -20.82 4.46 -17.34
CA VAL A 81 -20.36 5.85 -17.18
C VAL A 81 -21.22 6.56 -16.14
N VAL A 82 -20.57 7.18 -15.17
CA VAL A 82 -21.19 7.95 -14.09
C VAL A 82 -20.64 9.38 -14.12
N GLN A 83 -21.53 10.36 -14.03
CA GLN A 83 -21.17 11.76 -13.79
C GLN A 83 -21.34 12.03 -12.29
N PRO A 84 -20.24 12.13 -11.52
CA PRO A 84 -20.35 12.32 -10.08
C PRO A 84 -20.87 13.72 -9.73
N SER A 85 -21.68 13.83 -8.69
CA SER A 85 -22.16 15.11 -8.18
C SER A 85 -21.05 15.94 -7.52
N GLU A 86 -20.01 15.27 -7.03
CA GLU A 86 -18.81 15.90 -6.49
C GLU A 86 -17.55 15.14 -6.95
N PRO A 87 -16.40 15.83 -7.07
CA PRO A 87 -15.15 15.21 -7.45
C PRO A 87 -14.57 14.34 -6.32
N LEU A 88 -13.68 13.43 -6.66
CA LEU A 88 -12.80 12.77 -5.70
C LEU A 88 -11.84 13.80 -5.11
N ARG A 89 -11.68 13.83 -3.80
CA ARG A 89 -10.85 14.81 -3.10
C ARG A 89 -9.74 14.12 -2.32
N TRP A 90 -8.52 14.58 -2.55
CA TRP A 90 -7.30 14.13 -1.90
C TRP A 90 -6.82 15.22 -0.93
N THR A 91 -6.59 14.87 0.32
CA THR A 91 -6.16 15.82 1.33
C THR A 91 -4.87 15.36 1.98
N GLY A 92 -3.87 16.24 2.08
CA GLY A 92 -2.63 16.01 2.83
C GLY A 92 -1.53 15.25 2.09
N TYR A 93 -1.73 14.86 0.82
CA TYR A 93 -0.73 14.13 0.01
C TYR A 93 0.46 14.99 -0.43
N ASP A 94 0.34 16.31 -0.35
CA ASP A 94 1.36 17.31 -0.58
C ASP A 94 2.34 17.46 0.61
N LYS A 95 2.02 16.85 1.75
CA LYS A 95 2.82 16.92 2.98
C LYS A 95 3.75 15.71 3.09
N GLY A 96 4.89 15.92 3.76
CA GLY A 96 5.78 14.82 4.14
C GLY A 96 5.31 14.12 5.42
N PRO A 97 5.43 12.79 5.51
CA PRO A 97 5.19 12.04 6.75
C PRO A 97 6.27 12.34 7.80
N LEU A 98 6.01 11.94 9.06
CA LEU A 98 7.00 12.00 10.13
C LEU A 98 8.16 11.01 9.90
N SER A 99 7.84 9.83 9.38
CA SER A 99 8.83 8.84 8.94
C SER A 99 8.31 8.03 7.77
N MET A 100 9.24 7.42 7.04
CA MET A 100 8.96 6.59 5.87
C MET A 100 9.86 5.35 5.90
N THR A 101 9.29 4.18 5.66
CA THR A 101 10.00 2.90 5.72
C THR A 101 9.65 2.06 4.51
N ILE A 102 10.66 1.52 3.82
CA ILE A 102 10.49 0.52 2.77
C ILE A 102 10.78 -0.85 3.39
N THR A 103 9.90 -1.80 3.15
CA THR A 103 9.98 -3.16 3.69
C THR A 103 9.86 -4.18 2.58
N ASN A 104 10.71 -5.19 2.59
CA ASN A 104 10.49 -6.45 1.90
C ASN A 104 9.73 -7.38 2.84
N ASN A 105 8.44 -7.60 2.61
CA ASN A 105 7.59 -8.45 3.45
C ASN A 105 7.56 -9.91 3.00
N GLU A 106 8.58 -10.34 2.23
CA GLU A 106 8.73 -11.69 1.66
C GLU A 106 7.88 -11.95 0.39
N ASN A 107 6.93 -11.08 0.08
CA ASN A 107 6.06 -11.20 -1.10
C ASN A 107 6.04 -9.92 -1.95
N ASN A 108 6.20 -8.77 -1.28
CA ASN A 108 6.07 -7.46 -1.91
C ASN A 108 7.11 -6.48 -1.35
N VAL A 109 7.32 -5.40 -2.07
CA VAL A 109 7.87 -4.16 -1.52
C VAL A 109 6.72 -3.33 -0.99
N VAL A 110 6.78 -2.99 0.31
CA VAL A 110 5.76 -2.17 0.98
C VAL A 110 6.40 -0.88 1.45
N LEU A 111 5.78 0.25 1.11
CA LEU A 111 6.15 1.57 1.61
C LEU A 111 5.16 1.97 2.70
N ASN A 112 5.65 2.09 3.93
CA ASN A 112 4.87 2.52 5.08
C ASN A 112 5.24 3.96 5.47
N THR A 113 4.25 4.70 5.94
CA THR A 113 4.39 6.10 6.33
C THR A 113 3.77 6.33 7.70
N MET A 114 4.47 7.04 8.56
CA MET A 114 3.96 7.47 9.86
C MET A 114 3.53 8.93 9.80
N TRP A 115 2.35 9.23 10.31
CA TRP A 115 1.76 10.56 10.30
C TRP A 115 1.35 10.99 11.70
N SER A 116 1.30 12.29 11.96
CA SER A 116 0.54 12.77 13.10
C SER A 116 -0.96 12.66 12.81
N SER A 117 -1.77 12.55 13.84
CA SER A 117 -3.25 12.44 13.69
C SER A 117 -3.87 13.61 12.90
N SER A 118 -3.25 14.79 12.94
CA SER A 118 -3.73 16.00 12.26
C SER A 118 -3.25 16.14 10.81
N THR A 119 -2.25 15.35 10.38
CA THR A 119 -1.64 15.47 9.05
C THR A 119 -1.77 14.23 8.19
N ARG A 120 -2.38 13.16 8.71
CA ARG A 120 -2.57 11.91 7.96
C ARG A 120 -3.39 12.16 6.70
N PRO A 121 -2.89 11.79 5.52
CA PRO A 121 -3.62 11.96 4.27
C PRO A 121 -4.89 11.12 4.22
N TYR A 122 -5.91 11.64 3.52
CA TYR A 122 -7.17 10.94 3.33
C TYR A 122 -7.83 11.27 1.99
N ILE A 123 -8.75 10.40 1.57
CA ILE A 123 -9.56 10.52 0.35
C ILE A 123 -11.05 10.51 0.73
N GLN A 124 -11.86 11.29 0.02
CA GLN A 124 -13.32 11.35 0.14
C GLN A 124 -13.97 11.87 -1.14
N GLY A 125 -15.29 11.76 -1.25
CA GLY A 125 -16.06 12.24 -2.41
C GLY A 125 -15.99 11.30 -3.62
N GLY A 126 -16.39 11.76 -4.78
CA GLY A 126 -16.48 10.93 -5.98
C GLY A 126 -17.41 9.74 -5.79
N CYS A 127 -16.90 8.52 -5.94
CA CYS A 127 -17.65 7.28 -5.71
C CYS A 127 -17.76 6.88 -4.22
N LEU A 128 -17.10 7.61 -3.31
CA LEU A 128 -16.95 7.23 -1.91
C LEU A 128 -18.05 7.82 -1.05
N THR A 129 -18.63 7.00 -0.17
CA THR A 129 -19.62 7.41 0.84
C THR A 129 -18.99 7.74 2.19
N ASN A 130 -17.72 7.41 2.36
CA ASN A 130 -16.97 7.56 3.60
C ASN A 130 -15.63 8.27 3.36
N VAL A 131 -14.92 8.59 4.45
CA VAL A 131 -13.56 9.12 4.43
C VAL A 131 -12.59 7.97 4.66
N TYR A 132 -11.49 7.92 3.90
CA TYR A 132 -10.51 6.85 3.95
C TYR A 132 -9.11 7.40 4.22
N ASP A 133 -8.55 7.02 5.35
CA ASP A 133 -7.21 7.45 5.78
C ASP A 133 -6.13 6.53 5.19
N ILE A 134 -5.03 7.10 4.70
CA ILE A 134 -3.94 6.31 4.12
C ILE A 134 -3.36 5.32 5.13
N CYS A 135 -2.98 4.13 4.65
CA CYS A 135 -2.40 3.06 5.44
C CYS A 135 -0.99 2.70 4.94
N SER A 136 -0.88 2.15 3.74
CA SER A 136 0.37 1.68 3.15
C SER A 136 0.33 1.70 1.63
N MET A 137 1.47 1.44 1.01
CA MET A 137 1.59 1.32 -0.45
C MET A 137 2.31 0.03 -0.80
N VAL A 138 1.75 -0.76 -1.72
CA VAL A 138 2.25 -2.08 -2.10
C VAL A 138 2.58 -2.09 -3.59
N PHE A 139 3.75 -2.61 -3.94
CA PHE A 139 4.21 -2.70 -5.32
C PHE A 139 4.08 -4.12 -5.86
N HIS A 140 3.53 -4.23 -7.07
CA HIS A 140 3.43 -5.46 -7.84
C HIS A 140 4.22 -5.33 -9.14
N TRP A 141 4.90 -6.41 -9.54
CA TRP A 141 5.71 -6.48 -10.77
C TRP A 141 5.69 -7.89 -11.36
N GLY A 142 6.16 -8.03 -12.60
CA GLY A 142 6.23 -9.30 -13.32
C GLY A 142 7.61 -9.63 -13.85
N HIS A 143 7.71 -10.78 -14.52
CA HIS A 143 8.96 -11.29 -15.11
C HIS A 143 9.51 -10.38 -16.19
N SER A 144 8.63 -9.71 -16.95
CA SER A 144 8.99 -8.85 -18.09
C SER A 144 8.39 -7.46 -17.93
N ASN A 145 8.64 -6.59 -18.89
CA ASN A 145 8.06 -5.26 -18.94
C ASN A 145 6.65 -5.23 -19.58
N ASP A 146 6.17 -6.38 -20.06
CA ASP A 146 4.86 -6.53 -20.68
C ASP A 146 3.81 -7.09 -19.71
N GLU A 147 4.25 -7.46 -18.51
CA GLU A 147 3.40 -8.02 -17.47
C GLU A 147 3.91 -7.61 -16.08
N GLY A 148 3.03 -7.40 -15.15
CA GLY A 148 3.40 -7.00 -13.77
C GLY A 148 2.30 -6.26 -13.04
N SER A 149 1.26 -5.81 -13.73
CA SER A 149 0.04 -5.36 -13.07
C SER A 149 -0.85 -6.56 -12.71
N GLU A 150 -1.58 -6.42 -11.62
CA GLU A 150 -2.60 -7.38 -11.22
C GLU A 150 -3.89 -7.13 -12.02
N HIS A 151 -4.39 -5.88 -12.05
CA HIS A 151 -5.49 -5.48 -12.91
C HIS A 151 -5.05 -5.35 -14.36
N THR A 152 -6.04 -5.52 -15.26
CA THR A 152 -5.85 -5.33 -16.70
C THR A 152 -6.96 -4.45 -17.26
N PHE A 153 -6.65 -3.71 -18.35
CA PHE A 153 -7.64 -3.00 -19.14
C PHE A 153 -7.72 -3.66 -20.52
N ASP A 154 -8.89 -4.16 -20.89
CA ASP A 154 -9.12 -4.92 -22.13
C ASP A 154 -8.05 -6.02 -22.34
N TYR A 155 -7.68 -6.70 -21.25
CA TYR A 155 -6.64 -7.75 -21.14
C TYR A 155 -5.21 -7.27 -21.37
N VAL A 156 -4.96 -5.95 -21.47
CA VAL A 156 -3.61 -5.39 -21.51
C VAL A 156 -3.06 -5.24 -20.10
N ARG A 157 -1.83 -5.71 -19.88
CA ARG A 157 -1.09 -5.59 -18.62
C ARG A 157 -0.09 -4.44 -18.70
N PHE A 158 0.30 -3.97 -17.53
CA PHE A 158 1.35 -2.98 -17.34
C PHE A 158 2.58 -3.61 -16.68
N PRO A 159 3.77 -3.00 -16.81
CA PRO A 159 5.01 -3.49 -16.18
C PRO A 159 4.94 -3.63 -14.66
N MET A 160 4.18 -2.74 -14.02
CA MET A 160 4.01 -2.69 -12.58
C MET A 160 2.67 -2.07 -12.20
N GLU A 161 2.21 -2.38 -10.98
CA GLU A 161 1.07 -1.75 -10.33
C GLU A 161 1.46 -1.30 -8.93
N LEU A 162 1.10 -0.07 -8.56
CA LEU A 162 1.18 0.46 -7.21
C LEU A 162 -0.21 0.50 -6.61
N GLN A 163 -0.42 -0.17 -5.51
CA GLN A 163 -1.66 -0.18 -4.74
C GLN A 163 -1.50 0.71 -3.51
N VAL A 164 -2.25 1.80 -3.43
CA VAL A 164 -2.28 2.72 -2.30
C VAL A 164 -3.46 2.37 -1.42
N TRP A 165 -3.18 1.83 -0.25
CA TRP A 165 -4.16 1.27 0.67
C TRP A 165 -4.63 2.31 1.66
N HIS A 166 -5.95 2.35 1.90
CA HIS A 166 -6.59 3.25 2.86
C HIS A 166 -7.57 2.47 3.70
N ILE A 167 -7.74 2.90 4.94
CA ILE A 167 -8.68 2.33 5.90
C ILE A 167 -9.85 3.31 6.07
N LYS A 168 -11.08 2.80 6.04
CA LYS A 168 -12.27 3.58 6.35
C LYS A 168 -12.11 4.23 7.72
N ARG A 169 -12.32 5.54 7.80
CA ARG A 169 -12.19 6.28 9.05
C ARG A 169 -13.17 5.75 10.08
N GLY A 170 -12.67 5.45 11.27
CA GLY A 170 -13.39 4.78 12.35
C GLY A 170 -12.78 3.43 12.74
N PHE A 171 -12.03 2.78 11.83
CA PHE A 171 -11.18 1.64 12.18
C PHE A 171 -9.82 2.11 12.66
N ASN A 172 -9.27 1.44 13.67
CA ASN A 172 -7.95 1.77 14.23
C ASN A 172 -6.82 1.09 13.44
N SER A 173 -7.10 -0.06 12.83
CA SER A 173 -6.11 -0.87 12.11
C SER A 173 -6.71 -1.58 10.91
N LEU A 174 -5.85 -2.06 10.01
CA LEU A 174 -6.24 -2.93 8.90
C LEU A 174 -6.92 -4.22 9.41
N LEU A 175 -6.41 -4.76 10.53
CA LEU A 175 -6.97 -5.98 11.15
C LEU A 175 -8.40 -5.73 11.65
N ASP A 176 -8.69 -4.56 12.22
CA ASP A 176 -10.03 -4.21 12.66
C ASP A 176 -10.99 -4.18 11.47
N ALA A 177 -10.61 -3.55 10.36
CA ALA A 177 -11.41 -3.51 9.14
C ALA A 177 -11.67 -4.91 8.56
N ILE A 178 -10.64 -5.77 8.53
CA ILE A 178 -10.75 -7.17 8.07
C ILE A 178 -11.70 -7.96 8.99
N THR A 179 -11.61 -7.75 10.31
CA THR A 179 -12.43 -8.46 11.30
C THR A 179 -13.88 -8.02 11.25
N ALA A 180 -14.14 -6.73 11.04
CA ALA A 180 -15.48 -6.16 10.92
C ALA A 180 -16.23 -6.67 9.69
N LYS A 181 -15.51 -7.06 8.62
CA LYS A 181 -16.09 -7.55 7.34
C LYS A 181 -17.10 -6.59 6.71
N GLU A 182 -16.94 -5.29 6.90
CA GLU A 182 -17.73 -4.30 6.18
C GLU A 182 -17.28 -4.24 4.71
N ASN A 183 -18.22 -4.30 3.77
CA ASN A 183 -17.95 -4.38 2.33
C ASN A 183 -17.14 -3.20 1.76
N ASP A 184 -17.07 -2.08 2.49
CA ASP A 184 -16.33 -0.87 2.14
C ASP A 184 -15.30 -0.50 3.23
N GLY A 185 -14.87 -1.45 4.04
CA GLY A 185 -13.91 -1.21 5.13
C GLY A 185 -12.55 -0.71 4.66
N ILE A 186 -12.19 -1.03 3.41
CA ILE A 186 -10.91 -0.70 2.78
C ILE A 186 -11.14 -0.03 1.43
N LEU A 187 -10.35 1.00 1.14
CA LEU A 187 -10.21 1.58 -0.19
C LEU A 187 -8.79 1.32 -0.70
N ILE A 188 -8.68 0.77 -1.91
CA ILE A 188 -7.39 0.67 -2.59
C ILE A 188 -7.45 1.45 -3.91
N VAL A 189 -6.47 2.35 -4.08
CA VAL A 189 -6.28 3.09 -5.34
C VAL A 189 -5.10 2.49 -6.06
N SER A 190 -5.32 1.99 -7.29
CA SER A 190 -4.28 1.43 -8.14
C SER A 190 -3.79 2.44 -9.16
N PHE A 191 -2.47 2.56 -9.26
CA PHE A 191 -1.75 3.26 -10.30
C PHE A 191 -0.91 2.27 -11.10
N PHE A 192 -0.93 2.42 -12.41
CA PHE A 192 -0.19 1.57 -13.34
C PHE A 192 1.07 2.30 -13.81
N PHE A 193 2.07 1.54 -14.22
CA PHE A 193 3.30 2.11 -14.74
C PHE A 193 3.44 1.81 -16.24
N GLN A 194 4.08 2.71 -16.96
CA GLN A 194 4.43 2.53 -18.36
C GLN A 194 5.94 2.71 -18.53
N ILE A 195 6.57 1.83 -19.32
CA ILE A 195 8.01 1.91 -19.61
C ILE A 195 8.31 3.16 -20.44
N THR A 196 9.30 3.91 -19.96
CA THR A 196 9.91 5.05 -20.64
C THR A 196 11.41 4.86 -20.79
N ASN A 197 12.01 5.62 -21.72
CA ASN A 197 13.46 5.54 -21.96
C ASN A 197 14.29 6.17 -20.83
N ALA A 198 13.72 7.17 -20.14
CA ALA A 198 14.37 7.86 -19.02
C ALA A 198 13.87 7.35 -17.68
N ASP A 199 14.72 7.35 -16.67
CA ASP A 199 14.32 7.10 -15.29
C ASP A 199 13.36 8.16 -14.81
N ASN A 200 12.38 7.76 -13.99
CA ASN A 200 11.51 8.69 -13.28
C ASN A 200 12.22 9.15 -11.99
N PRO A 201 12.66 10.41 -11.92
CA PRO A 201 13.45 10.89 -10.77
C PRO A 201 12.64 10.92 -9.47
N TYR A 202 11.32 10.97 -9.55
CA TYR A 202 10.46 10.93 -8.37
C TYR A 202 10.43 9.57 -7.68
N LEU A 203 10.79 8.50 -8.39
CA LEU A 203 10.91 7.14 -7.84
C LEU A 203 12.30 6.86 -7.26
N ASP A 204 13.30 7.73 -7.46
CA ASP A 204 14.68 7.49 -7.02
C ASP A 204 14.79 7.26 -5.52
N HIS A 205 14.00 7.98 -4.72
CA HIS A 205 13.98 7.82 -3.26
C HIS A 205 13.59 6.39 -2.82
N ILE A 206 12.82 5.68 -3.65
CA ILE A 206 12.46 4.28 -3.42
C ILE A 206 13.49 3.37 -4.08
N VAL A 207 13.69 3.52 -5.39
CA VAL A 207 14.47 2.61 -6.22
C VAL A 207 15.92 2.50 -5.76
N THR A 208 16.56 3.63 -5.39
CA THR A 208 17.95 3.65 -4.90
C THR A 208 18.15 3.01 -3.54
N ASN A 209 17.06 2.70 -2.81
CA ASN A 209 17.10 2.03 -1.52
C ASN A 209 16.72 0.54 -1.57
N LEU A 210 16.20 0.03 -2.70
CA LEU A 210 15.77 -1.37 -2.83
C LEU A 210 16.89 -2.39 -2.55
N TRP A 211 18.14 -2.07 -2.91
CA TRP A 211 19.28 -2.95 -2.63
C TRP A 211 19.49 -3.23 -1.13
N ARG A 212 18.99 -2.36 -0.26
CA ARG A 212 19.08 -2.47 1.21
C ARG A 212 18.06 -3.43 1.79
N ILE A 213 17.04 -3.81 1.01
CA ILE A 213 15.96 -4.68 1.41
C ILE A 213 15.83 -5.94 0.52
N ILE A 214 16.89 -6.33 -0.18
CA ILE A 214 16.87 -7.54 -1.03
C ILE A 214 16.49 -8.78 -0.22
N GLN A 215 17.01 -8.89 1.00
CA GLN A 215 16.75 -10.05 1.86
C GLN A 215 15.33 -10.02 2.42
N PRO A 216 14.66 -11.21 2.50
CA PRO A 216 13.30 -11.31 3.02
C PRO A 216 13.18 -10.79 4.47
N GLY A 217 12.09 -10.12 4.78
CA GLY A 217 11.80 -9.57 6.10
C GLY A 217 12.62 -8.33 6.49
N THR A 218 13.44 -7.79 5.58
CA THR A 218 14.25 -6.59 5.86
C THR A 218 13.49 -5.30 5.63
N LYS A 219 13.81 -4.28 6.41
CA LYS A 219 13.25 -2.93 6.30
C LYS A 219 14.32 -1.85 6.39
N VAL A 220 14.06 -0.70 5.79
CA VAL A 220 14.94 0.46 5.81
C VAL A 220 14.16 1.75 5.93
N HIS A 221 14.61 2.64 6.81
CA HIS A 221 14.11 4.02 6.87
C HIS A 221 14.73 4.83 5.74
N ILE A 222 13.89 5.62 5.09
CA ILE A 222 14.30 6.57 4.05
C ILE A 222 13.86 7.99 4.43
N PRO A 223 14.52 9.04 3.89
CA PRO A 223 14.08 10.41 4.10
C PRO A 223 12.62 10.59 3.66
N PRO A 224 11.77 11.20 4.50
CA PRO A 224 10.39 11.45 4.15
C PRO A 224 10.24 12.44 2.99
N PHE A 225 9.26 12.19 2.12
CA PHE A 225 8.90 13.07 1.02
C PHE A 225 7.37 13.05 0.79
N PRO A 226 6.79 14.07 0.12
CA PRO A 226 5.37 14.10 -0.19
C PRO A 226 4.95 12.95 -1.11
N LEU A 227 3.81 12.31 -0.84
CA LEU A 227 3.34 11.18 -1.63
C LEU A 227 2.97 11.57 -3.08
N LEU A 228 2.64 12.86 -3.33
CA LEU A 228 2.45 13.40 -4.67
C LEU A 228 3.66 13.24 -5.61
N TRP A 229 4.84 12.94 -5.07
CA TRP A 229 6.01 12.64 -5.90
C TRP A 229 5.92 11.25 -6.53
N ILE A 230 5.24 10.30 -5.88
CA ILE A 230 5.13 8.92 -6.40
C ILE A 230 3.99 8.81 -7.41
N PHE A 231 2.84 9.43 -7.12
CA PHE A 231 1.64 9.36 -7.94
C PHE A 231 0.87 10.68 -7.95
N PRO A 232 0.24 11.06 -9.08
CA PRO A 232 -0.61 12.22 -9.15
C PRO A 232 -1.95 11.99 -8.45
N THR A 233 -2.53 13.04 -7.88
CA THR A 233 -3.94 13.02 -7.49
C THR A 233 -4.83 13.32 -8.70
N PHE A 234 -6.05 12.81 -8.67
CA PHE A 234 -7.05 12.99 -9.71
C PHE A 234 -8.43 13.18 -9.09
N GLU A 235 -9.34 13.76 -9.83
CA GLU A 235 -10.70 14.06 -9.38
C GLU A 235 -11.75 13.25 -10.14
N ARG A 236 -11.45 12.86 -11.39
CA ARG A 236 -12.30 12.18 -12.36
C ARG A 236 -11.48 11.22 -13.21
N ASP A 237 -12.10 10.62 -14.18
CA ASP A 237 -11.51 9.73 -15.18
C ASP A 237 -10.86 8.47 -14.56
N TYR A 238 -11.62 7.81 -13.66
CA TYR A 238 -11.18 6.58 -13.01
C TYR A 238 -12.28 5.51 -13.03
N TYR A 239 -11.85 4.26 -12.97
CA TYR A 239 -12.75 3.12 -12.81
C TYR A 239 -12.90 2.75 -11.34
N THR A 240 -14.08 2.22 -10.96
CA THR A 240 -14.32 1.73 -9.60
C THR A 240 -15.20 0.48 -9.61
N TYR A 241 -14.94 -0.41 -8.67
CA TYR A 241 -15.72 -1.61 -8.42
C TYR A 241 -15.50 -2.12 -6.99
N ASN A 242 -16.41 -2.96 -6.48
CA ASN A 242 -16.24 -3.63 -5.19
C ASN A 242 -15.60 -5.00 -5.37
N GLY A 243 -14.59 -5.30 -4.58
CA GLY A 243 -13.83 -6.53 -4.68
C GLY A 243 -13.17 -6.96 -3.38
N SER A 244 -12.08 -7.67 -3.52
CA SER A 244 -11.31 -8.24 -2.42
C SER A 244 -9.88 -7.70 -2.38
N PHE A 245 -9.14 -8.03 -1.32
CA PHE A 245 -7.68 -8.02 -1.43
C PHE A 245 -7.22 -8.96 -2.53
N THR A 246 -6.14 -8.58 -3.23
CA THR A 246 -5.49 -9.42 -4.24
C THR A 246 -4.52 -10.43 -3.66
N GLN A 247 -4.30 -10.39 -2.36
CA GLN A 247 -3.47 -11.33 -1.58
C GLN A 247 -4.25 -11.84 -0.37
N PRO A 248 -3.88 -13.01 0.17
CA PRO A 248 -4.53 -13.53 1.37
C PRO A 248 -4.60 -12.51 2.53
N PRO A 249 -5.74 -12.47 3.24
CA PRO A 249 -6.84 -13.45 3.27
C PRO A 249 -7.84 -13.36 2.11
N CYS A 250 -7.70 -12.44 1.15
CA CYS A 250 -8.60 -12.24 0.00
C CYS A 250 -10.03 -11.83 0.41
N SER A 251 -10.20 -11.18 1.56
CA SER A 251 -11.51 -10.74 2.08
C SER A 251 -12.17 -9.71 1.15
N GLU A 252 -13.46 -9.86 0.90
CA GLU A 252 -14.25 -9.06 -0.06
C GLU A 252 -14.79 -7.77 0.59
N ILE A 253 -13.88 -6.94 1.08
CA ILE A 253 -14.16 -5.68 1.81
C ILE A 253 -13.55 -4.45 1.15
N VAL A 254 -13.13 -4.57 -0.10
CA VAL A 254 -12.34 -3.53 -0.78
C VAL A 254 -13.18 -2.81 -1.81
N THR A 255 -13.25 -1.49 -1.70
CA THR A 255 -13.59 -0.61 -2.81
C THR A 255 -12.33 -0.32 -3.59
N TRP A 256 -12.33 -0.61 -4.89
CA TRP A 256 -11.23 -0.35 -5.80
C TRP A 256 -11.47 0.93 -6.60
N ILE A 257 -10.43 1.77 -6.69
CA ILE A 257 -10.32 2.86 -7.65
C ILE A 257 -9.11 2.57 -8.52
N LEU A 258 -9.29 2.52 -9.84
CA LEU A 258 -8.23 2.23 -10.81
C LEU A 258 -8.02 3.45 -11.68
N GLN A 259 -6.84 4.08 -11.60
CA GLN A 259 -6.46 5.22 -12.45
C GLN A 259 -5.86 4.68 -13.75
N PRO A 260 -6.53 4.87 -14.91
CA PRO A 260 -6.05 4.31 -16.17
C PRO A 260 -4.82 5.02 -16.74
N GLU A 261 -4.57 6.29 -16.36
CA GLU A 261 -3.42 7.05 -16.84
C GLU A 261 -2.14 6.54 -16.16
N PRO A 262 -1.17 5.98 -16.90
CA PRO A 262 -0.02 5.35 -16.30
C PRO A 262 1.06 6.36 -15.87
N ILE A 263 1.82 5.99 -14.85
CA ILE A 263 3.00 6.69 -14.36
C ILE A 263 4.24 6.19 -15.10
N ALA A 264 5.14 7.10 -15.50
CA ALA A 264 6.39 6.73 -16.14
C ALA A 264 7.32 5.96 -15.19
N ILE A 265 7.97 4.91 -15.71
CA ILE A 265 9.06 4.18 -15.05
C ILE A 265 10.01 3.64 -16.11
N SER A 266 11.32 3.59 -15.84
CA SER A 266 12.27 2.97 -16.78
C SER A 266 12.40 1.47 -16.55
N SER A 267 12.89 0.76 -17.58
CA SER A 267 13.21 -0.67 -17.46
C SER A 267 14.29 -0.94 -16.41
N SER A 268 15.25 -0.02 -16.23
CA SER A 268 16.30 -0.11 -15.21
C SER A 268 15.72 -0.01 -13.79
N GLN A 269 14.73 0.87 -13.58
CA GLN A 269 14.06 1.03 -12.30
C GLN A 269 13.20 -0.21 -11.95
N VAL A 270 12.43 -0.74 -12.91
CA VAL A 270 11.67 -2.00 -12.70
C VAL A 270 12.60 -3.16 -12.37
N ALA A 271 13.75 -3.25 -13.04
CA ALA A 271 14.74 -4.30 -12.80
C ALA A 271 15.28 -4.32 -11.35
N GLN A 272 15.23 -3.20 -10.62
CA GLN A 272 15.61 -3.20 -9.20
C GLN A 272 14.59 -3.92 -8.32
N PHE A 273 13.30 -3.80 -8.61
CA PHE A 273 12.25 -4.55 -7.89
C PHE A 273 12.42 -6.06 -8.07
N ARG A 274 12.80 -6.53 -9.25
CA ARG A 274 13.02 -7.96 -9.56
C ARG A 274 14.21 -8.59 -8.83
N LYS A 275 15.05 -7.78 -8.14
CA LYS A 275 16.13 -8.27 -7.28
C LYS A 275 15.70 -8.58 -5.86
N ILE A 276 14.51 -8.17 -5.46
CA ILE A 276 13.94 -8.44 -4.15
C ILE A 276 13.70 -9.94 -4.02
N CYS A 277 14.09 -10.52 -2.87
CA CYS A 277 14.01 -11.95 -2.62
C CYS A 277 12.93 -12.29 -1.59
N SER A 278 12.24 -13.40 -1.82
CA SER A 278 11.52 -14.17 -0.81
C SER A 278 12.45 -15.21 -0.18
N GLN A 279 11.91 -16.06 0.68
CA GLN A 279 12.63 -17.24 1.19
C GLN A 279 13.00 -18.25 0.08
N ASP A 280 12.29 -18.21 -1.05
CA ASP A 280 12.48 -19.10 -2.19
C ASP A 280 13.41 -18.53 -3.27
N GLY A 281 13.98 -17.34 -3.06
CA GLY A 281 14.83 -16.64 -4.01
C GLY A 281 14.18 -15.37 -4.57
N PRO A 282 14.69 -14.84 -5.71
CA PRO A 282 14.21 -13.59 -6.29
C PRO A 282 12.71 -13.64 -6.62
N ILE A 283 11.99 -12.60 -6.21
CA ILE A 283 10.57 -12.43 -6.55
C ILE A 283 10.50 -11.82 -7.95
N LEU A 284 10.44 -12.70 -8.95
CA LEU A 284 10.34 -12.26 -10.35
C LEU A 284 8.92 -11.84 -10.73
N PHE A 285 7.93 -12.30 -9.96
CA PHE A 285 6.51 -12.10 -10.20
C PHE A 285 5.72 -12.18 -8.89
N ASN A 286 4.87 -11.20 -8.61
CA ASN A 286 4.02 -11.17 -7.41
C ASN A 286 2.59 -10.69 -7.70
N CYS A 287 2.00 -11.16 -8.79
CA CYS A 287 0.65 -10.81 -9.20
C CYS A 287 -0.28 -12.01 -9.11
N ARG A 288 -1.48 -11.78 -8.57
CA ARG A 288 -2.57 -12.74 -8.64
C ARG A 288 -3.17 -12.73 -10.04
N PRO A 289 -3.53 -13.89 -10.63
CA PRO A 289 -4.29 -13.92 -11.88
C PRO A 289 -5.63 -13.16 -11.77
N VAL A 290 -6.10 -12.59 -12.88
CA VAL A 290 -7.41 -11.92 -12.93
C VAL A 290 -8.53 -12.89 -12.56
N GLN A 291 -9.51 -12.39 -11.80
CA GLN A 291 -10.67 -13.12 -11.31
C GLN A 291 -11.90 -12.75 -12.15
N GLN A 292 -12.91 -13.60 -12.10
CA GLN A 292 -14.18 -13.37 -12.80
C GLN A 292 -14.88 -12.14 -12.24
N VAL A 293 -15.39 -11.28 -13.11
CA VAL A 293 -16.19 -10.12 -12.70
C VAL A 293 -17.53 -10.56 -12.11
N ASN A 294 -18.05 -11.70 -12.59
CA ASN A 294 -19.36 -12.24 -12.23
C ASN A 294 -20.48 -11.19 -12.45
N GLU A 295 -21.37 -11.00 -11.48
CA GLU A 295 -22.50 -10.08 -11.57
C GLU A 295 -22.14 -8.62 -11.20
N ARG A 296 -20.86 -8.32 -10.94
CA ARG A 296 -20.42 -6.97 -10.56
C ARG A 296 -20.43 -6.03 -11.76
N SER A 297 -20.84 -4.79 -11.51
CA SER A 297 -20.64 -3.70 -12.44
C SER A 297 -19.32 -2.99 -12.16
N VAL A 298 -18.64 -2.58 -13.23
CA VAL A 298 -17.52 -1.65 -13.18
C VAL A 298 -18.03 -0.30 -13.63
N TYR A 299 -17.77 0.75 -12.86
CA TYR A 299 -18.20 2.11 -13.15
C TYR A 299 -17.01 2.95 -13.60
N PHE A 300 -17.25 3.84 -14.55
CA PHE A 300 -16.29 4.87 -14.97
C PHE A 300 -16.81 6.24 -14.56
N TYR A 301 -16.09 6.93 -13.69
CA TYR A 301 -16.40 8.25 -13.16
C TYR A 301 -15.69 9.30 -14.02
N ALA A 302 -16.44 9.92 -14.97
CA ALA A 302 -15.94 10.85 -15.97
C ALA A 302 -16.02 12.33 -15.51
#